data_43ac670c7b85a51bdd97afecf6aa6759
#
_entry.id   43ac670c7b85a51bdd97afecf6aa6759
#
_cell.length_a   1.000
_cell.length_b   1.000
_cell.length_c   1.000
_cell.angle_alpha   90.00
_cell.angle_beta   90.00
_cell.angle_gamma   90.00
#
_symmetry.space_group_name_H-M   'P 1'
#
loop_
_entity.id
_entity.type
_entity.pdbx_description
1 polymer ?
#
loop_
_entity_poly.entity_id
_entity_poly.type
_entity_poly.pdbx_seq_one_letter_code
_entity_poly.pdbx_strand_id
1 'polypeptide(L)'
;HDDGEVDIKGRAVNLTDLYVYREKDQNSGAADGDLVFTMNTNPRSVARYQYYFSTTALYQFHITQVGDVNSTPTGRADIILRFAFSPPNNQGMQAMAVTVVRGGSQTTTKTTVKGGFIATTPLNSNAVLNTVPVGGSNLTVFAGLREDPFFFDVEQYFRVRAGALGTGYNVNTITVRVPKAFLQAGTGANTFDVWSTVSVRDGVGGFKQFERLARPAINEGLVLTPQLMEAFNTISPRLDLSAAAAPVRQEAVATLNAVDLLDGKDNVDANAIAKAFLPDVMRIDTTRPSGYGSATNSQGSLIGGRLLLDDVIDITLGALVGSPVGDNVSYNGTPGNPAQGHKPLEPNFPYLALPN
;
A
#
# COMPACT_ATOMS: atom_id res chain seq x y z
N HIS A 1 -1.62 -7.44 2.23
CA HIS A 1 -1.69 -8.73 1.54
C HIS A 1 -0.99 -9.81 2.32
N ASP A 2 -1.63 -10.91 2.51
CA ASP A 2 -1.02 -12.14 2.98
C ASP A 2 -1.34 -13.19 1.94
N ASP A 3 -0.47 -13.31 0.95
CA ASP A 3 -0.65 -14.19 -0.21
C ASP A 3 -0.39 -15.68 0.12
N GLY A 4 -0.32 -16.01 1.42
CA GLY A 4 -0.04 -17.37 1.89
C GLY A 4 1.42 -17.80 1.75
N GLU A 5 2.28 -17.03 1.11
CA GLU A 5 3.70 -17.34 0.90
C GLU A 5 4.63 -16.72 1.95
N VAL A 6 4.07 -16.12 3.00
CA VAL A 6 4.78 -15.44 4.08
C VAL A 6 5.90 -16.28 4.69
N ASP A 7 5.66 -17.59 4.86
CA ASP A 7 6.62 -18.47 5.49
C ASP A 7 7.78 -18.85 4.54
N ILE A 8 7.54 -18.80 3.24
CA ILE A 8 8.53 -19.11 2.21
C ILE A 8 9.41 -17.89 1.91
N LYS A 9 8.80 -16.73 1.76
CA LYS A 9 9.49 -15.48 1.36
C LYS A 9 10.11 -14.72 2.53
N GLY A 10 9.63 -14.94 3.73
CA GLY A 10 10.02 -14.20 4.93
C GLY A 10 9.16 -12.94 5.15
N ARG A 11 8.48 -12.91 6.28
CA ARG A 11 7.45 -11.90 6.63
C ARG A 11 7.89 -10.45 6.44
N ALA A 12 9.14 -10.12 6.81
CA ALA A 12 9.61 -8.74 6.77
C ALA A 12 9.68 -8.14 5.36
N VAL A 13 9.64 -8.96 4.31
CA VAL A 13 9.68 -8.50 2.91
C VAL A 13 8.34 -8.62 2.18
N ASN A 14 7.32 -9.16 2.84
CA ASN A 14 5.97 -9.22 2.29
C ASN A 14 5.22 -7.92 2.54
N LEU A 15 4.68 -7.34 1.47
CA LEU A 15 3.78 -6.20 1.52
C LEU A 15 2.38 -6.66 1.93
N THR A 16 1.70 -5.89 2.76
CA THR A 16 0.30 -6.14 3.13
C THR A 16 -0.64 -5.10 2.56
N ASP A 17 -0.29 -3.80 2.69
CA ASP A 17 -1.15 -2.71 2.31
C ASP A 17 -0.39 -1.50 1.79
N LEU A 18 -1.06 -0.75 0.92
CA LEU A 18 -0.71 0.60 0.51
C LEU A 18 -1.91 1.53 0.75
N TYR A 19 -1.67 2.63 1.47
CA TYR A 19 -2.62 3.73 1.65
C TYR A 19 -2.04 5.00 1.06
N VAL A 20 -2.88 5.76 0.36
CA VAL A 20 -2.49 7.01 -0.29
C VAL A 20 -3.64 7.99 -0.17
N TYR A 21 -3.44 9.10 0.55
CA TYR A 21 -4.51 10.05 0.79
C TYR A 21 -3.97 11.47 1.05
N ARG A 22 -4.84 12.48 0.87
CA ARG A 22 -4.57 13.85 1.34
C ARG A 22 -4.67 13.84 2.87
N GLU A 23 -3.69 14.42 3.55
CA GLU A 23 -3.67 14.44 5.01
C GLU A 23 -4.91 15.08 5.61
N LYS A 24 -5.41 16.15 4.99
CA LYS A 24 -6.62 16.87 5.40
C LYS A 24 -7.88 16.00 5.42
N ASP A 25 -7.96 14.96 4.59
CA ASP A 25 -9.11 14.07 4.57
C ASP A 25 -9.07 13.04 5.72
N GLN A 26 -7.88 12.72 6.23
CA GLN A 26 -7.69 11.88 7.42
C GLN A 26 -7.78 12.72 8.71
N ASN A 27 -7.28 13.94 8.69
CA ASN A 27 -7.29 14.88 9.80
C ASN A 27 -7.67 16.27 9.30
N SER A 28 -8.91 16.68 9.56
CA SER A 28 -9.45 17.98 9.12
C SER A 28 -8.70 19.19 9.67
N GLY A 29 -7.93 19.01 10.75
CA GLY A 29 -7.03 20.05 11.32
C GLY A 29 -5.68 20.14 10.63
N ALA A 30 -5.33 19.22 9.73
CA ALA A 30 -4.08 19.27 8.98
C ALA A 30 -4.10 20.36 7.91
N ALA A 31 -2.92 20.86 7.57
CA ALA A 31 -2.76 21.81 6.47
C ALA A 31 -3.16 21.18 5.13
N ASP A 32 -3.73 21.98 4.24
CA ASP A 32 -3.98 21.54 2.87
C ASP A 32 -2.65 21.53 2.09
N GLY A 33 -2.45 20.47 1.31
CA GLY A 33 -1.29 20.36 0.43
C GLY A 33 -0.29 19.27 0.79
N ASP A 34 -0.54 18.48 1.84
CA ASP A 34 0.25 17.30 2.16
C ASP A 34 -0.48 16.00 1.80
N LEU A 35 0.28 15.06 1.23
CA LEU A 35 -0.15 13.69 1.00
C LEU A 35 0.51 12.77 2.02
N VAL A 36 -0.20 11.72 2.40
CA VAL A 36 0.33 10.66 3.25
C VAL A 36 0.36 9.37 2.45
N PHE A 37 1.52 8.73 2.45
CA PHE A 37 1.73 7.40 1.90
C PHE A 37 2.08 6.45 3.03
N THR A 38 1.37 5.35 3.13
CA THR A 38 1.64 4.30 4.11
C THR A 38 1.79 2.97 3.40
N MET A 39 2.89 2.28 3.68
CA MET A 39 3.08 0.88 3.30
C MET A 39 3.20 0.03 4.54
N ASN A 40 2.52 -1.10 4.56
CA ASN A 40 2.59 -2.09 5.61
C ASN A 40 3.29 -3.35 5.11
N THR A 41 4.06 -3.97 5.98
CA THR A 41 4.79 -5.22 5.74
C THR A 41 4.73 -6.11 6.97
N ASN A 42 5.25 -7.33 6.86
CA ASN A 42 5.32 -8.27 7.97
C ASN A 42 3.94 -8.68 8.50
N PRO A 43 3.10 -9.30 7.66
CA PRO A 43 1.73 -9.66 7.99
C PRO A 43 1.65 -10.57 9.22
N ARG A 44 0.51 -10.53 9.90
CA ARG A 44 0.20 -11.37 11.08
C ARG A 44 1.26 -11.32 12.19
N SER A 45 1.88 -10.15 12.38
CA SER A 45 2.77 -9.93 13.52
C SER A 45 1.98 -9.99 14.81
N VAL A 46 2.34 -10.91 15.69
CA VAL A 46 1.57 -11.12 16.93
C VAL A 46 1.78 -9.99 17.94
N ALA A 47 0.78 -9.78 18.76
CA ALA A 47 0.79 -8.78 19.83
C ALA A 47 1.98 -8.93 20.78
N ARG A 48 2.45 -7.80 21.31
CA ARG A 48 3.50 -7.70 22.36
C ARG A 48 4.91 -8.12 21.94
N TYR A 49 5.14 -8.43 20.65
CA TYR A 49 6.47 -8.74 20.13
C TYR A 49 7.00 -7.61 19.27
N GLN A 50 8.29 -7.31 19.41
CA GLN A 50 9.00 -6.40 18.53
C GLN A 50 9.36 -7.12 17.23
N TYR A 51 8.97 -6.54 16.11
CA TYR A 51 9.39 -6.98 14.77
C TYR A 51 10.21 -5.89 14.09
N TYR A 52 11.06 -6.31 13.17
CA TYR A 52 12.03 -5.44 12.53
C TYR A 52 11.89 -5.48 11.00
N PHE A 53 12.22 -4.37 10.36
CA PHE A 53 12.41 -4.35 8.91
C PHE A 53 13.64 -5.15 8.51
N SER A 54 13.62 -5.75 7.32
CA SER A 54 14.77 -6.48 6.78
C SER A 54 15.96 -5.54 6.55
N THR A 55 17.14 -5.96 6.99
CA THR A 55 18.39 -5.22 6.79
C THR A 55 18.99 -5.41 5.39
N THR A 56 18.44 -6.30 4.59
CA THR A 56 18.90 -6.67 3.26
C THR A 56 17.91 -6.31 2.17
N ALA A 57 16.80 -5.66 2.52
CA ALA A 57 15.77 -5.24 1.59
C ALA A 57 15.71 -3.71 1.43
N LEU A 58 15.12 -3.27 0.33
CA LEU A 58 14.73 -1.88 0.07
C LEU A 58 13.22 -1.81 -0.03
N TYR A 59 12.62 -0.94 0.76
CA TYR A 59 11.19 -0.63 0.75
C TYR A 59 11.00 0.66 -0.04
N GLN A 60 10.09 0.68 -1.01
CA GLN A 60 10.02 1.79 -1.96
C GLN A 60 8.59 2.20 -2.25
N PHE A 61 8.32 3.51 -2.20
CA PHE A 61 7.17 4.11 -2.85
C PHE A 61 7.62 4.65 -4.20
N HIS A 62 6.88 4.30 -5.23
CA HIS A 62 7.06 4.77 -6.59
C HIS A 62 5.92 5.73 -6.94
N ILE A 63 6.24 6.88 -7.48
CA ILE A 63 5.25 7.92 -7.77
C ILE A 63 5.44 8.40 -9.20
N THR A 64 4.34 8.44 -9.96
CA THR A 64 4.26 9.04 -11.31
C THR A 64 3.42 10.30 -11.24
N GLN A 65 3.86 11.37 -11.88
CA GLN A 65 3.04 12.55 -12.13
C GLN A 65 2.12 12.28 -13.33
N VAL A 66 0.82 12.51 -13.17
CA VAL A 66 -0.18 12.24 -14.18
C VAL A 66 -0.75 13.55 -14.69
N GLY A 67 -0.56 13.82 -15.98
CA GLY A 67 -1.06 15.07 -16.61
C GLY A 67 -2.56 15.03 -16.93
N ASP A 68 -3.08 13.84 -17.29
CA ASP A 68 -4.51 13.62 -17.54
C ASP A 68 -5.01 12.45 -16.69
N VAL A 69 -5.96 12.73 -15.80
CA VAL A 69 -6.57 11.74 -14.89
C VAL A 69 -7.20 10.55 -15.64
N ASN A 70 -7.56 10.73 -16.92
CA ASN A 70 -8.12 9.69 -17.77
C ASN A 70 -7.07 8.88 -18.53
N SER A 71 -5.78 9.24 -18.46
CA SER A 71 -4.74 8.50 -19.17
C SER A 71 -4.49 7.12 -18.54
N THR A 72 -4.12 6.15 -19.37
CA THR A 72 -3.63 4.85 -18.91
C THR A 72 -2.35 5.05 -18.07
N PRO A 73 -2.22 4.41 -16.90
CA PRO A 73 -1.01 4.48 -16.10
C PRO A 73 0.24 4.05 -16.87
N THR A 74 1.31 4.81 -16.74
CA THR A 74 2.58 4.46 -17.43
C THR A 74 3.37 3.40 -16.69
N GLY A 75 3.14 3.24 -15.38
CA GLY A 75 3.93 2.37 -14.50
C GLY A 75 5.42 2.75 -14.44
N ARG A 76 5.77 3.99 -14.77
CA ARG A 76 7.12 4.56 -14.72
C ARG A 76 7.19 5.60 -13.63
N ALA A 77 8.03 5.37 -12.64
CA ALA A 77 8.19 6.32 -11.55
C ALA A 77 9.01 7.54 -11.97
N ASP A 78 8.48 8.74 -11.74
CA ASP A 78 9.22 10.00 -11.78
C ASP A 78 9.99 10.24 -10.48
N ILE A 79 9.42 9.76 -9.37
CA ILE A 79 9.99 9.87 -8.03
C ILE A 79 9.93 8.51 -7.35
N ILE A 80 11.02 8.13 -6.67
CA ILE A 80 11.05 6.96 -5.79
C ILE A 80 11.51 7.41 -4.41
N LEU A 81 10.72 7.10 -3.39
CA LEU A 81 11.13 7.22 -1.98
C LEU A 81 11.55 5.84 -1.51
N ARG A 82 12.82 5.68 -1.15
CA ARG A 82 13.44 4.40 -0.81
C ARG A 82 13.91 4.39 0.62
N PHE A 83 13.62 3.33 1.34
CA PHE A 83 13.98 3.11 2.73
C PHE A 83 14.84 1.86 2.87
N ALA A 84 15.92 1.98 3.64
CA ALA A 84 16.81 0.88 4.02
C ALA A 84 17.08 0.94 5.52
N PHE A 85 17.19 -0.20 6.17
CA PHE A 85 17.29 -0.29 7.62
C PHE A 85 18.58 -1.00 8.05
N SER A 86 19.16 -0.54 9.17
CA SER A 86 20.26 -1.20 9.85
C SER A 86 19.77 -2.37 10.73
N PRO A 87 20.70 -3.22 11.24
CA PRO A 87 20.36 -4.05 12.39
C PRO A 87 19.86 -3.21 13.58
N PRO A 88 18.97 -3.77 14.44
CA PRO A 88 18.51 -3.07 15.63
C PRO A 88 19.64 -2.85 16.63
N ASN A 89 19.58 -1.73 17.34
CA ASN A 89 20.45 -1.45 18.46
C ASN A 89 19.88 -2.06 19.78
N ASN A 90 20.59 -1.86 20.89
CA ASN A 90 20.18 -2.38 22.21
C ASN A 90 18.86 -1.79 22.73
N GLN A 91 18.36 -0.73 22.11
CA GLN A 91 17.07 -0.10 22.43
C GLN A 91 15.93 -0.58 21.54
N GLY A 92 16.19 -1.55 20.65
CA GLY A 92 15.21 -2.04 19.67
C GLY A 92 14.95 -1.08 18.51
N MET A 93 15.83 -0.11 18.27
CA MET A 93 15.71 0.85 17.18
C MET A 93 16.60 0.45 16.01
N GLN A 94 16.07 0.55 14.80
CA GLN A 94 16.86 0.44 13.57
C GLN A 94 17.14 1.85 13.05
N ALA A 95 18.39 2.13 12.67
CA ALA A 95 18.68 3.31 11.88
C ALA A 95 18.06 3.16 10.49
N MET A 96 17.57 4.27 9.93
CA MET A 96 16.92 4.30 8.63
C MET A 96 17.65 5.24 7.68
N ALA A 97 17.87 4.81 6.45
CA ALA A 97 18.34 5.67 5.37
C ALA A 97 17.17 5.93 4.41
N VAL A 98 16.93 7.20 4.10
CA VAL A 98 15.93 7.61 3.11
C VAL A 98 16.63 8.11 1.87
N THR A 99 16.35 7.51 0.72
CA THR A 99 16.89 7.93 -0.58
C THR A 99 15.74 8.38 -1.47
N VAL A 100 15.85 9.57 -2.01
CA VAL A 100 14.96 10.05 -3.06
C VAL A 100 15.65 9.92 -4.41
N VAL A 101 14.96 9.25 -5.33
CA VAL A 101 15.40 9.14 -6.73
C VAL A 101 14.44 9.99 -7.58
N ARG A 102 14.98 10.87 -8.40
CA ARG A 102 14.19 11.74 -9.30
C ARG A 102 14.99 11.97 -10.60
N GLY A 103 14.36 11.69 -11.74
CA GLY A 103 14.96 11.94 -13.05
C GLY A 103 16.34 11.27 -13.23
N GLY A 104 16.55 10.09 -12.63
CA GLY A 104 17.82 9.38 -12.64
C GLY A 104 18.85 9.83 -11.60
N SER A 105 18.65 11.00 -10.96
CA SER A 105 19.49 11.46 -9.84
C SER A 105 19.06 10.83 -8.53
N GLN A 106 20.02 10.46 -7.68
CA GLN A 106 19.76 9.92 -6.35
C GLN A 106 20.30 10.89 -5.29
N THR A 107 19.43 11.32 -4.40
CA THR A 107 19.80 12.07 -3.20
C THR A 107 19.54 11.21 -1.99
N THR A 108 20.58 10.75 -1.33
CA THR A 108 20.46 9.96 -0.09
C THR A 108 20.66 10.89 1.09
N THR A 109 19.61 11.01 1.89
CA THR A 109 19.69 11.68 3.18
C THR A 109 19.97 10.64 4.25
N LYS A 110 21.23 10.53 4.62
CA LYS A 110 21.63 9.88 5.87
C LYS A 110 21.69 11.00 6.90
N THR A 111 20.57 11.34 7.52
CA THR A 111 20.59 12.33 8.58
C THR A 111 21.00 11.66 9.88
N THR A 112 22.23 11.83 10.28
CA THR A 112 22.56 11.85 11.69
C THR A 112 21.97 13.13 12.28
N VAL A 113 20.81 13.03 12.93
CA VAL A 113 20.40 14.08 13.87
C VAL A 113 21.49 14.11 14.93
N LYS A 114 21.93 15.29 15.35
CA LYS A 114 22.98 15.48 16.38
C LYS A 114 22.64 14.64 17.60
N GLY A 115 23.31 13.48 17.77
CA GLY A 115 23.04 12.51 18.82
C GLY A 115 22.03 11.40 18.50
N GLY A 116 21.49 11.30 17.27
CA GLY A 116 20.55 10.24 16.86
C GLY A 116 20.52 10.03 15.35
N PHE A 117 20.19 8.83 14.95
CA PHE A 117 19.92 8.48 13.57
C PHE A 117 18.44 8.74 13.27
N ILE A 118 18.08 8.94 11.98
CA ILE A 118 16.70 8.69 11.58
C ILE A 118 16.41 7.24 11.96
N ALA A 119 15.41 7.03 12.82
CA ALA A 119 15.24 5.76 13.46
C ALA A 119 13.79 5.30 13.47
N THR A 120 13.63 3.98 13.56
CA THR A 120 12.34 3.36 13.80
C THR A 120 11.86 3.60 15.23
N THR A 121 10.55 3.46 15.43
CA THR A 121 9.89 3.51 16.73
C THR A 121 9.89 2.12 17.36
N PRO A 122 10.51 1.90 18.53
CA PRO A 122 10.40 0.65 19.26
C PRO A 122 8.98 0.41 19.76
N LEU A 123 8.63 -0.86 19.98
CA LEU A 123 7.38 -1.25 20.63
C LEU A 123 7.26 -0.57 22.01
N ASN A 124 6.06 -0.14 22.37
CA ASN A 124 5.73 0.56 23.61
C ASN A 124 6.42 1.93 23.81
N SER A 125 6.90 2.52 22.71
CA SER A 125 7.48 3.86 22.72
C SER A 125 6.56 4.86 22.03
N ASN A 126 6.69 6.15 22.40
CA ASN A 126 6.08 7.22 21.63
C ASN A 126 6.60 7.22 20.20
N ALA A 127 5.76 7.63 19.24
CA ALA A 127 6.13 7.70 17.85
C ALA A 127 7.36 8.57 17.62
N VAL A 128 8.40 8.01 17.05
CA VAL A 128 9.60 8.73 16.61
C VAL A 128 9.32 9.27 15.21
N LEU A 129 9.07 10.58 15.11
CA LEU A 129 8.84 11.26 13.85
C LEU A 129 10.16 11.85 13.33
N ASN A 130 10.55 11.43 12.14
CA ASN A 130 11.80 11.85 11.53
C ASN A 130 11.54 12.91 10.47
N THR A 131 12.20 14.08 10.56
CA THR A 131 12.18 15.09 9.51
C THR A 131 13.34 14.83 8.55
N VAL A 132 13.02 14.64 7.28
CA VAL A 132 13.98 14.34 6.22
C VAL A 132 14.02 15.48 5.23
N PRO A 133 15.04 16.36 5.26
CA PRO A 133 15.18 17.44 4.29
C PRO A 133 15.57 16.89 2.92
N VAL A 134 14.81 17.22 1.89
CA VAL A 134 15.06 16.80 0.51
C VAL A 134 14.66 17.90 -0.45
N GLY A 135 15.60 18.37 -1.27
CA GLY A 135 15.31 19.28 -2.39
C GLY A 135 14.55 20.56 -2.01
N GLY A 136 14.85 21.13 -0.86
CA GLY A 136 14.19 22.34 -0.35
C GLY A 136 12.83 22.08 0.35
N SER A 137 12.41 20.82 0.46
CA SER A 137 11.23 20.39 1.19
C SER A 137 11.61 19.50 2.38
N ASN A 138 10.69 19.31 3.31
CA ASN A 138 10.83 18.38 4.42
C ASN A 138 9.79 17.27 4.29
N LEU A 139 10.24 16.02 4.27
CA LEU A 139 9.36 14.86 4.47
C LEU A 139 9.28 14.58 5.97
N THR A 140 8.12 14.16 6.46
CA THR A 140 7.99 13.58 7.81
C THR A 140 7.81 12.08 7.68
N VAL A 141 8.65 11.30 8.36
CA VAL A 141 8.69 9.84 8.23
C VAL A 141 8.50 9.18 9.59
N PHE A 142 7.58 8.23 9.63
CA PHE A 142 7.44 7.27 10.70
C PHE A 142 7.80 5.88 10.18
N ALA A 143 8.49 5.07 10.99
CA ALA A 143 8.67 3.66 10.75
C ALA A 143 8.61 2.90 12.08
N GLY A 144 7.81 1.83 12.16
CA GLY A 144 7.63 1.06 13.38
C GLY A 144 6.41 0.15 13.31
N LEU A 145 6.11 -0.53 14.41
CA LEU A 145 4.91 -1.36 14.51
C LEU A 145 3.66 -0.51 14.69
N ARG A 146 2.61 -0.93 14.02
CA ARG A 146 1.23 -0.45 14.21
C ARG A 146 0.27 -1.62 14.14
N GLU A 147 -0.93 -1.45 14.68
CA GLU A 147 -2.01 -2.38 14.40
C GLU A 147 -2.25 -2.43 12.89
N ASP A 148 -2.53 -3.62 12.38
CA ASP A 148 -2.90 -3.80 10.97
C ASP A 148 -4.29 -3.20 10.75
N PRO A 149 -4.45 -2.12 9.97
CA PRO A 149 -5.75 -1.47 9.80
C PRO A 149 -6.66 -2.18 8.77
N PHE A 150 -6.17 -3.23 8.11
CA PHE A 150 -6.94 -3.98 7.12
C PHE A 150 -7.99 -4.86 7.79
N PHE A 151 -9.19 -4.89 7.23
CA PHE A 151 -10.29 -5.73 7.70
C PHE A 151 -10.98 -6.44 6.54
N PHE A 152 -11.41 -7.66 6.79
CA PHE A 152 -12.06 -8.52 5.80
C PHE A 152 -12.64 -9.76 6.47
N ASP A 153 -13.85 -10.19 6.10
CA ASP A 153 -14.40 -11.46 6.56
C ASP A 153 -13.91 -12.64 5.72
N VAL A 154 -12.80 -13.19 6.16
CA VAL A 154 -12.19 -14.39 5.53
C VAL A 154 -13.11 -15.60 5.61
N GLU A 155 -13.93 -15.74 6.67
CA GLU A 155 -14.83 -16.85 6.85
C GLU A 155 -15.96 -16.85 5.80
N GLN A 156 -16.55 -15.70 5.59
CA GLN A 156 -17.62 -15.54 4.60
C GLN A 156 -17.09 -15.75 3.16
N TYR A 157 -15.93 -15.23 2.86
CA TYR A 157 -15.36 -15.27 1.51
C TYR A 157 -14.83 -16.66 1.15
N PHE A 158 -14.03 -17.26 2.02
CA PHE A 158 -13.40 -18.56 1.75
C PHE A 158 -14.11 -19.75 2.42
N ARG A 159 -15.18 -19.51 3.18
CA ARG A 159 -15.87 -20.52 4.01
C ARG A 159 -14.91 -21.25 4.98
N VAL A 160 -13.91 -20.55 5.44
CA VAL A 160 -12.94 -21.04 6.42
C VAL A 160 -13.20 -20.35 7.77
N ARG A 161 -13.04 -21.05 8.86
CA ARG A 161 -13.17 -20.50 10.22
C ARG A 161 -12.02 -19.55 10.55
N ALA A 162 -12.12 -18.27 10.23
CA ALA A 162 -11.03 -17.32 10.47
C ALA A 162 -11.54 -15.99 10.93
N GLY A 163 -12.54 -15.54 11.34
CA GLY A 163 -12.88 -14.19 11.80
C GLY A 163 -12.29 -13.05 10.93
N ALA A 164 -12.47 -11.82 11.34
CA ALA A 164 -11.97 -10.66 10.62
C ALA A 164 -10.42 -10.68 10.52
N LEU A 165 -9.90 -10.59 9.31
CA LEU A 165 -8.46 -10.53 9.07
C LEU A 165 -7.92 -9.16 9.52
N GLY A 166 -6.72 -9.15 10.07
CA GLY A 166 -6.03 -7.94 10.54
C GLY A 166 -6.28 -7.62 12.00
N THR A 167 -7.48 -7.85 12.53
CA THR A 167 -7.82 -7.56 13.93
C THR A 167 -6.93 -8.34 14.91
N GLY A 168 -6.28 -7.60 15.82
CA GLY A 168 -5.40 -8.16 16.84
C GLY A 168 -3.98 -8.50 16.35
N TYR A 169 -3.68 -8.27 15.07
CA TYR A 169 -2.34 -8.37 14.52
C TYR A 169 -1.68 -7.00 14.36
N ASN A 170 -0.36 -7.02 14.28
CA ASN A 170 0.44 -5.86 13.94
C ASN A 170 1.11 -6.02 12.59
N VAL A 171 1.56 -4.90 12.04
CA VAL A 171 2.39 -4.81 10.83
C VAL A 171 3.56 -3.87 11.06
N ASN A 172 4.64 -4.06 10.35
CA ASN A 172 5.69 -3.05 10.22
C ASN A 172 5.23 -1.99 9.22
N THR A 173 5.11 -0.77 9.68
CA THR A 173 4.56 0.35 8.92
C THR A 173 5.64 1.37 8.59
N ILE A 174 5.68 1.83 7.34
CA ILE A 174 6.40 3.03 6.92
C ILE A 174 5.35 4.03 6.47
N THR A 175 5.23 5.17 7.16
CA THR A 175 4.33 6.26 6.79
C THR A 175 5.13 7.52 6.50
N VAL A 176 4.85 8.13 5.36
CA VAL A 176 5.53 9.36 4.91
C VAL A 176 4.51 10.44 4.62
N ARG A 177 4.65 11.59 5.27
CA ARG A 177 3.98 12.83 4.88
C ARG A 177 4.84 13.53 3.84
N VAL A 178 4.26 13.84 2.69
CA VAL A 178 4.96 14.41 1.54
C VAL A 178 4.23 15.66 1.07
N PRO A 179 4.88 16.84 1.04
CA PRO A 179 4.28 18.03 0.45
C PRO A 179 3.94 17.80 -1.03
N LYS A 180 2.71 18.12 -1.45
CA LYS A 180 2.28 18.03 -2.85
C LYS A 180 3.22 18.81 -3.79
N ALA A 181 3.66 19.99 -3.36
CA ALA A 181 4.61 20.81 -4.12
C ALA A 181 5.92 20.06 -4.42
N PHE A 182 6.41 19.25 -3.47
CA PHE A 182 7.56 18.38 -3.71
C PHE A 182 7.28 17.36 -4.80
N LEU A 183 6.10 16.73 -4.81
CA LEU A 183 5.72 15.75 -5.84
C LEU A 183 5.52 16.42 -7.20
N GLN A 184 4.96 17.61 -7.23
CA GLN A 184 4.73 18.39 -8.45
C GLN A 184 6.03 18.79 -9.15
N ALA A 185 7.09 19.10 -8.42
CA ALA A 185 8.38 19.52 -8.97
C ALA A 185 8.27 20.62 -10.04
N GLY A 186 7.32 21.54 -9.90
CA GLY A 186 7.06 22.62 -10.86
C GLY A 186 6.16 22.26 -12.05
N THR A 187 5.71 21.01 -12.20
CA THR A 187 4.81 20.62 -13.29
C THR A 187 3.37 21.03 -13.08
N GLY A 188 2.97 21.35 -11.83
CA GLY A 188 1.59 21.64 -11.47
C GLY A 188 0.65 20.41 -11.47
N ALA A 189 1.18 19.20 -11.59
CA ALA A 189 0.38 17.96 -11.58
C ALA A 189 -0.45 17.86 -10.28
N ASN A 190 -1.71 17.49 -10.41
CA ASN A 190 -2.61 17.25 -9.28
C ASN A 190 -3.01 15.78 -9.13
N THR A 191 -2.65 14.96 -10.09
CA THR A 191 -2.92 13.52 -10.08
C THR A 191 -1.61 12.76 -10.04
N PHE A 192 -1.57 11.71 -9.21
CA PHE A 192 -0.40 10.88 -9.03
C PHE A 192 -0.78 9.40 -9.07
N ASP A 193 0.04 8.58 -9.72
CA ASP A 193 -0.02 7.13 -9.61
C ASP A 193 1.04 6.68 -8.60
N VAL A 194 0.65 5.85 -7.64
CA VAL A 194 1.52 5.37 -6.57
C VAL A 194 1.45 3.86 -6.48
N TRP A 195 2.60 3.21 -6.32
CA TRP A 195 2.69 1.81 -5.93
C TRP A 195 3.87 1.59 -5.01
N SER A 196 3.84 0.52 -4.25
CA SER A 196 4.93 0.11 -3.37
C SER A 196 5.64 -1.13 -3.90
N THR A 197 6.92 -1.24 -3.59
CA THR A 197 7.71 -2.45 -3.85
C THR A 197 8.65 -2.75 -2.70
N VAL A 198 8.95 -4.03 -2.53
CA VAL A 198 10.12 -4.48 -1.78
C VAL A 198 11.10 -5.08 -2.77
N SER A 199 12.37 -4.68 -2.67
CA SER A 199 13.46 -5.24 -3.46
C SER A 199 14.46 -5.91 -2.54
N VAL A 200 14.96 -7.07 -2.94
CA VAL A 200 15.96 -7.85 -2.19
C VAL A 200 17.26 -7.94 -2.97
N ARG A 201 18.35 -8.32 -2.30
CA ARG A 201 19.64 -8.52 -2.96
C ARG A 201 19.54 -9.59 -4.05
N ASP A 202 20.11 -9.31 -5.22
CA ASP A 202 20.09 -10.21 -6.38
C ASP A 202 21.23 -11.25 -6.40
N GLY A 203 22.11 -11.21 -5.40
CA GLY A 203 23.28 -12.10 -5.29
C GLY A 203 24.49 -11.66 -6.10
N VAL A 204 24.37 -10.66 -6.97
CA VAL A 204 25.47 -10.14 -7.81
C VAL A 204 25.81 -8.67 -7.49
N GLY A 205 25.32 -8.18 -6.36
CA GLY A 205 25.65 -6.85 -5.84
C GLY A 205 24.58 -5.78 -6.09
N GLY A 206 23.48 -6.13 -6.78
CA GLY A 206 22.33 -5.27 -7.02
C GLY A 206 21.12 -5.62 -6.15
N PHE A 207 19.98 -5.09 -6.57
CA PHE A 207 18.67 -5.38 -6.00
C PHE A 207 17.68 -5.73 -7.12
N LYS A 208 16.86 -6.74 -6.88
CA LYS A 208 15.72 -7.09 -7.76
C LYS A 208 14.42 -6.88 -7.01
N GLN A 209 13.37 -6.46 -7.73
CA GLN A 209 12.02 -6.40 -7.19
C GLN A 209 11.59 -7.81 -6.78
N PHE A 210 10.99 -7.89 -5.59
CA PHE A 210 10.56 -9.13 -4.99
C PHE A 210 9.06 -9.13 -4.73
N GLU A 211 8.53 -7.99 -4.29
CA GLU A 211 7.12 -7.77 -4.05
C GLU A 211 6.70 -6.44 -4.65
N ARG A 212 5.45 -6.33 -5.07
CA ARG A 212 4.78 -5.07 -5.38
C ARG A 212 3.34 -5.08 -4.92
N LEU A 213 2.84 -3.89 -4.64
CA LEU A 213 1.46 -3.70 -4.24
C LEU A 213 1.02 -2.29 -4.62
N ALA A 214 -0.19 -2.17 -5.15
CA ALA A 214 -0.86 -0.90 -5.28
C ALA A 214 -2.30 -0.97 -4.78
N ARG A 215 -3.22 -1.52 -5.55
CA ARG A 215 -4.62 -1.65 -5.13
C ARG A 215 -4.84 -2.97 -4.38
N PRO A 216 -5.71 -2.96 -3.35
CA PRO A 216 -6.04 -4.18 -2.62
C PRO A 216 -6.64 -5.24 -3.52
N ALA A 217 -6.30 -6.50 -3.26
CA ALA A 217 -6.82 -7.70 -3.90
C ALA A 217 -6.57 -7.86 -5.40
N ILE A 218 -5.79 -7.00 -6.04
CA ILE A 218 -5.56 -7.12 -7.50
C ILE A 218 -4.65 -8.31 -7.81
N ASN A 219 -3.54 -8.48 -7.11
CA ASN A 219 -2.68 -9.63 -7.32
C ASN A 219 -3.28 -10.91 -6.72
N GLU A 220 -3.67 -10.94 -5.46
CA GLU A 220 -4.20 -12.14 -4.78
C GLU A 220 -5.59 -12.54 -5.23
N GLY A 221 -6.47 -11.58 -5.49
CA GLY A 221 -7.86 -11.84 -5.83
C GLY A 221 -8.08 -12.17 -7.30
N LEU A 222 -7.19 -11.74 -8.20
CA LEU A 222 -7.35 -11.94 -9.64
C LEU A 222 -6.33 -12.91 -10.24
N VAL A 223 -5.15 -13.09 -9.62
CA VAL A 223 -4.09 -13.98 -10.11
C VAL A 223 -3.89 -15.09 -9.11
N LEU A 224 -4.59 -16.21 -9.31
CA LEU A 224 -4.70 -17.30 -8.33
C LEU A 224 -3.58 -18.33 -8.45
N THR A 225 -2.95 -18.47 -9.63
CA THR A 225 -1.84 -19.39 -9.84
C THR A 225 -0.55 -18.82 -9.21
N PRO A 226 0.08 -19.51 -8.24
CA PRO A 226 1.24 -18.98 -7.52
C PRO A 226 2.38 -18.51 -8.43
N GLN A 227 2.66 -19.23 -9.52
CA GLN A 227 3.73 -18.86 -10.47
C GLN A 227 3.41 -17.56 -11.23
N LEU A 228 2.14 -17.32 -11.57
CA LEU A 228 1.72 -16.09 -12.24
C LEU A 228 1.64 -14.92 -11.27
N MET A 229 1.21 -15.16 -10.02
CA MET A 229 1.25 -14.17 -8.95
C MET A 229 2.70 -13.74 -8.65
N GLU A 230 3.62 -14.69 -8.53
CA GLU A 230 5.05 -14.40 -8.37
C GLU A 230 5.60 -13.59 -9.55
N ALA A 231 5.27 -13.97 -10.77
CA ALA A 231 5.66 -13.23 -11.96
C ALA A 231 5.10 -11.80 -11.96
N PHE A 232 3.85 -11.63 -11.53
CA PHE A 232 3.21 -10.32 -11.41
C PHE A 232 3.89 -9.45 -10.34
N ASN A 233 4.22 -10.02 -9.18
CA ASN A 233 4.87 -9.31 -8.08
C ASN A 233 6.30 -8.85 -8.43
N THR A 234 7.00 -9.57 -9.29
CA THR A 234 8.39 -9.28 -9.64
C THR A 234 8.58 -8.32 -10.81
N ILE A 235 7.51 -7.95 -11.53
CA ILE A 235 7.57 -7.00 -12.64
C ILE A 235 7.05 -5.61 -12.25
N SER A 236 7.54 -4.58 -12.94
CA SER A 236 7.01 -3.21 -12.80
C SER A 236 5.61 -3.10 -13.43
N PRO A 237 4.69 -2.26 -12.90
CA PRO A 237 3.40 -1.96 -13.52
C PRO A 237 3.49 -1.55 -14.99
N ARG A 238 4.62 -0.99 -15.42
CA ARG A 238 4.91 -0.68 -16.81
C ARG A 238 4.76 -1.88 -17.75
N LEU A 239 4.98 -3.08 -17.24
CA LEU A 239 4.94 -4.32 -18.02
C LEU A 239 3.57 -5.03 -17.97
N ASP A 240 2.63 -4.57 -17.16
CA ASP A 240 1.32 -5.23 -16.99
C ASP A 240 0.55 -5.38 -18.32
N LEU A 241 0.70 -4.43 -19.24
CA LEU A 241 0.07 -4.49 -20.55
C LEU A 241 0.99 -5.06 -21.63
N SER A 242 2.20 -5.50 -21.31
CA SER A 242 3.14 -6.10 -22.27
C SER A 242 2.70 -7.49 -22.71
N ALA A 243 3.25 -7.97 -23.82
CA ALA A 243 3.02 -9.34 -24.28
C ALA A 243 3.51 -10.39 -23.26
N ALA A 244 4.59 -10.11 -22.54
CA ALA A 244 5.13 -11.02 -21.50
C ALA A 244 4.16 -11.22 -20.33
N ALA A 245 3.34 -10.22 -19.98
CA ALA A 245 2.33 -10.31 -18.93
C ALA A 245 0.95 -10.81 -19.43
N ALA A 246 0.85 -11.24 -20.69
CA ALA A 246 -0.42 -11.75 -21.22
C ALA A 246 -1.01 -12.92 -20.43
N PRO A 247 -0.22 -13.92 -19.94
CA PRO A 247 -0.78 -15.01 -19.12
C PRO A 247 -1.41 -14.51 -17.81
N VAL A 248 -0.80 -13.52 -17.16
CA VAL A 248 -1.35 -12.89 -15.93
C VAL A 248 -2.70 -12.22 -16.23
N ARG A 249 -2.78 -11.44 -17.30
CA ARG A 249 -4.04 -10.79 -17.70
C ARG A 249 -5.13 -11.78 -18.08
N GLN A 250 -4.76 -12.87 -18.75
CA GLN A 250 -5.71 -13.93 -19.13
C GLN A 250 -6.30 -14.61 -17.89
N GLU A 251 -5.46 -14.89 -16.88
CA GLU A 251 -5.94 -15.45 -15.63
C GLU A 251 -6.83 -14.46 -14.89
N ALA A 252 -6.44 -13.18 -14.79
CA ALA A 252 -7.25 -12.15 -14.16
C ALA A 252 -8.64 -12.04 -14.81
N VAL A 253 -8.73 -12.04 -16.14
CA VAL A 253 -10.02 -12.04 -16.86
C VAL A 253 -10.81 -13.32 -16.60
N ALA A 254 -10.16 -14.48 -16.57
CA ALA A 254 -10.83 -15.75 -16.25
C ALA A 254 -11.39 -15.76 -14.83
N THR A 255 -10.64 -15.24 -13.86
CA THR A 255 -11.10 -15.10 -12.47
C THR A 255 -12.28 -14.13 -12.38
N LEU A 256 -12.23 -12.99 -13.05
CA LEU A 256 -13.33 -12.02 -13.09
C LEU A 256 -14.60 -12.64 -13.66
N ASN A 257 -14.53 -13.37 -14.77
CA ASN A 257 -15.68 -14.09 -15.33
C ASN A 257 -16.23 -15.13 -14.35
N ALA A 258 -15.35 -15.85 -13.62
CA ALA A 258 -15.80 -16.83 -12.64
C ALA A 258 -16.49 -16.18 -11.43
N VAL A 259 -16.00 -15.01 -11.00
CA VAL A 259 -16.61 -14.24 -9.88
C VAL A 259 -17.96 -13.65 -10.30
N ASP A 260 -18.09 -13.13 -11.52
CA ASP A 260 -19.37 -12.58 -12.03
C ASP A 260 -20.48 -13.63 -12.05
N LEU A 261 -20.14 -14.86 -12.36
CA LEU A 261 -21.13 -15.96 -12.38
C LEU A 261 -21.58 -16.42 -10.98
N LEU A 262 -20.94 -15.98 -9.88
CA LEU A 262 -21.31 -16.42 -8.53
C LEU A 262 -22.70 -15.93 -8.10
N ASP A 263 -23.18 -14.82 -8.62
CA ASP A 263 -24.55 -14.31 -8.34
C ASP A 263 -25.60 -14.87 -9.32
N GLY A 264 -25.20 -15.73 -10.24
CA GLY A 264 -26.07 -16.33 -11.27
C GLY A 264 -26.37 -15.41 -12.45
N LYS A 265 -25.64 -14.31 -12.61
CA LYS A 265 -25.74 -13.39 -13.72
C LYS A 265 -24.42 -13.32 -14.47
N ASP A 266 -24.49 -13.01 -15.74
CA ASP A 266 -23.35 -12.73 -16.61
C ASP A 266 -23.55 -11.30 -17.12
N ASN A 267 -23.18 -10.32 -16.29
CA ASN A 267 -23.50 -8.91 -16.53
C ASN A 267 -22.27 -7.99 -16.43
N VAL A 268 -21.08 -8.51 -16.23
CA VAL A 268 -19.86 -7.73 -16.07
C VAL A 268 -18.91 -7.97 -17.24
N ASP A 269 -18.41 -6.90 -17.84
CA ASP A 269 -17.35 -7.00 -18.85
C ASP A 269 -15.98 -7.16 -18.13
N ALA A 270 -15.56 -8.40 -17.94
CA ALA A 270 -14.28 -8.75 -17.31
C ALA A 270 -13.06 -8.09 -18.00
N ASN A 271 -13.11 -7.90 -19.33
CA ASN A 271 -12.03 -7.23 -20.05
C ASN A 271 -12.01 -5.72 -19.72
N ALA A 272 -13.18 -5.08 -19.64
CA ALA A 272 -13.27 -3.67 -19.24
C ALA A 272 -12.77 -3.47 -17.80
N ILE A 273 -13.14 -4.36 -16.87
CA ILE A 273 -12.67 -4.33 -15.47
C ILE A 273 -11.16 -4.54 -15.42
N ALA A 274 -10.63 -5.59 -16.06
CA ALA A 274 -9.19 -5.83 -16.10
C ALA A 274 -8.43 -4.62 -16.66
N LYS A 275 -8.98 -3.95 -17.68
CA LYS A 275 -8.40 -2.72 -18.23
C LYS A 275 -8.48 -1.52 -17.26
N ALA A 276 -9.52 -1.44 -16.43
CA ALA A 276 -9.64 -0.39 -15.40
C ALA A 276 -8.66 -0.59 -14.24
N PHE A 277 -8.28 -1.84 -13.96
CA PHE A 277 -7.36 -2.19 -12.87
C PHE A 277 -5.90 -2.35 -13.29
N LEU A 278 -5.60 -2.52 -14.57
CA LEU A 278 -4.22 -2.68 -15.06
C LEU A 278 -3.83 -1.50 -15.98
N PRO A 279 -2.61 -0.97 -15.87
CA PRO A 279 -1.55 -1.29 -14.89
C PRO A 279 -1.97 -1.05 -13.43
N ASP A 280 -1.53 -1.96 -12.53
CA ASP A 280 -1.89 -1.86 -11.12
C ASP A 280 -1.11 -0.75 -10.42
N VAL A 281 -1.81 0.36 -10.20
CA VAL A 281 -1.35 1.55 -9.46
C VAL A 281 -2.50 2.12 -8.65
N MET A 282 -2.19 2.73 -7.51
CA MET A 282 -3.12 3.51 -6.71
C MET A 282 -3.11 4.96 -7.25
N ARG A 283 -4.18 5.36 -7.96
CA ARG A 283 -4.31 6.74 -8.46
C ARG A 283 -4.98 7.64 -7.44
N ILE A 284 -4.40 8.82 -7.22
CA ILE A 284 -4.99 9.88 -6.41
C ILE A 284 -5.11 11.18 -7.21
N ASP A 285 -6.32 11.68 -7.36
CA ASP A 285 -6.60 13.05 -7.84
C ASP A 285 -6.75 13.97 -6.62
N THR A 286 -5.73 14.78 -6.37
CA THR A 286 -5.67 15.66 -5.19
C THR A 286 -6.59 16.87 -5.27
N THR A 287 -7.32 17.06 -6.35
CA THR A 287 -8.36 18.10 -6.47
C THR A 287 -9.67 17.72 -5.79
N ARG A 288 -9.79 16.47 -5.34
CA ARG A 288 -10.99 15.87 -4.74
C ARG A 288 -10.66 15.29 -3.36
N PRO A 289 -11.67 15.08 -2.51
CA PRO A 289 -11.49 14.31 -1.29
C PRO A 289 -11.00 12.90 -1.58
N SER A 290 -10.13 12.39 -0.71
CA SER A 290 -9.63 11.03 -0.77
C SER A 290 -10.70 10.02 -0.36
N GLY A 291 -10.58 8.79 -0.88
CA GLY A 291 -11.45 7.65 -0.56
C GLY A 291 -11.42 6.64 -1.71
N TYR A 292 -11.26 5.35 -1.40
CA TYR A 292 -11.00 4.32 -2.39
C TYR A 292 -12.09 4.21 -3.46
N GLY A 293 -13.35 4.30 -3.08
CA GLY A 293 -14.50 4.30 -3.99
C GLY A 293 -15.07 5.69 -4.29
N SER A 294 -14.40 6.78 -3.86
CA SER A 294 -14.99 8.12 -3.89
C SER A 294 -15.16 8.70 -5.30
N ALA A 295 -14.33 8.29 -6.25
CA ALA A 295 -14.39 8.77 -7.62
C ALA A 295 -13.73 7.77 -8.60
N THR A 296 -14.24 7.79 -9.84
CA THR A 296 -13.66 7.06 -10.98
C THR A 296 -13.36 8.03 -12.12
N ASN A 297 -12.41 7.65 -12.97
CA ASN A 297 -12.15 8.36 -14.23
C ASN A 297 -13.09 7.86 -15.35
N SER A 298 -12.95 8.40 -16.55
CA SER A 298 -13.77 8.03 -17.71
C SER A 298 -13.57 6.57 -18.17
N GLN A 299 -12.55 5.87 -17.66
CA GLN A 299 -12.26 4.46 -17.96
C GLN A 299 -12.74 3.52 -16.86
N GLY A 300 -13.43 4.04 -15.83
CA GLY A 300 -13.87 3.25 -14.68
C GLY A 300 -12.79 2.98 -13.62
N SER A 301 -11.57 3.50 -13.80
CA SER A 301 -10.49 3.33 -12.81
C SER A 301 -10.71 4.24 -11.60
N LEU A 302 -10.47 3.71 -10.40
CA LEU A 302 -10.54 4.46 -9.14
C LEU A 302 -9.43 5.52 -9.09
N ILE A 303 -9.77 6.73 -8.65
CA ILE A 303 -8.88 7.89 -8.63
C ILE A 303 -8.84 8.63 -7.28
N GLY A 304 -9.45 8.10 -6.25
CA GLY A 304 -9.54 8.73 -4.93
C GLY A 304 -8.42 8.40 -3.96
N GLY A 305 -7.46 7.57 -4.33
CA GLY A 305 -6.50 7.01 -3.38
C GLY A 305 -7.15 6.02 -2.41
N ARG A 306 -6.66 5.94 -1.16
CA ARG A 306 -7.19 5.05 -0.11
C ARG A 306 -6.94 5.64 1.26
N LEU A 307 -7.99 5.86 2.04
CA LEU A 307 -7.96 6.19 3.47
C LEU A 307 -7.81 4.93 4.33
N LEU A 308 -7.42 5.10 5.60
CA LEU A 308 -7.25 3.98 6.54
C LEU A 308 -8.55 3.24 6.89
N LEU A 309 -9.70 3.93 6.77
CA LEU A 309 -11.02 3.37 7.09
C LEU A 309 -11.79 2.88 5.86
N ASP A 310 -11.21 2.97 4.67
CA ASP A 310 -11.92 2.56 3.46
C ASP A 310 -12.13 1.04 3.44
N ASP A 311 -13.38 0.65 3.23
CA ASP A 311 -13.77 -0.75 3.02
C ASP A 311 -13.43 -1.18 1.60
N VAL A 312 -12.17 -1.48 1.40
CA VAL A 312 -11.63 -1.73 0.05
C VAL A 312 -12.08 -3.05 -0.54
N ILE A 313 -12.41 -4.02 0.29
CA ILE A 313 -12.88 -5.33 -0.18
C ILE A 313 -14.31 -5.22 -0.69
N ASP A 314 -15.23 -4.63 0.09
CA ASP A 314 -16.61 -4.41 -0.35
C ASP A 314 -16.66 -3.56 -1.63
N ILE A 315 -15.87 -2.48 -1.68
CA ILE A 315 -15.79 -1.62 -2.87
C ILE A 315 -15.25 -2.39 -4.07
N THR A 316 -14.19 -3.17 -3.89
CA THR A 316 -13.59 -3.96 -4.99
C THR A 316 -14.55 -5.05 -5.46
N LEU A 317 -15.11 -5.84 -4.55
CA LEU A 317 -16.08 -6.88 -4.90
C LEU A 317 -17.30 -6.30 -5.61
N GLY A 318 -17.86 -5.19 -5.10
CA GLY A 318 -18.96 -4.50 -5.74
C GLY A 318 -18.65 -4.08 -7.18
N ALA A 319 -17.42 -3.63 -7.44
CA ALA A 319 -16.98 -3.29 -8.80
C ALA A 319 -16.79 -4.53 -9.69
N LEU A 320 -16.37 -5.65 -9.10
CA LEU A 320 -16.12 -6.91 -9.83
C LEU A 320 -17.39 -7.62 -10.25
N VAL A 321 -18.44 -7.59 -9.41
CA VAL A 321 -19.72 -8.28 -9.70
C VAL A 321 -20.82 -7.33 -10.21
N GLY A 322 -20.50 -6.04 -10.40
CA GLY A 322 -21.44 -5.04 -10.91
C GLY A 322 -22.62 -4.72 -9.99
N SER A 323 -22.57 -5.10 -8.73
CA SER A 323 -23.59 -4.85 -7.71
C SER A 323 -22.98 -4.67 -6.32
N PRO A 324 -23.60 -3.88 -5.42
CA PRO A 324 -23.10 -3.76 -4.06
C PRO A 324 -23.01 -5.12 -3.38
N VAL A 325 -21.81 -5.44 -2.87
CA VAL A 325 -21.53 -6.63 -2.07
C VAL A 325 -20.92 -6.14 -0.76
N GLY A 326 -21.27 -6.77 0.35
CA GLY A 326 -20.71 -6.45 1.64
C GLY A 326 -20.47 -7.72 2.45
N ASP A 327 -19.36 -7.78 3.15
CA ASP A 327 -19.03 -8.88 4.06
C ASP A 327 -19.53 -8.62 5.49
N ASN A 328 -20.20 -7.48 5.73
CA ASN A 328 -20.66 -6.99 7.03
C ASN A 328 -19.54 -6.75 8.05
N VAL A 329 -18.29 -6.70 7.64
CA VAL A 329 -17.16 -6.30 8.48
C VAL A 329 -16.82 -4.84 8.19
N SER A 330 -16.45 -4.12 9.21
CA SER A 330 -15.93 -2.75 9.13
C SER A 330 -14.76 -2.59 10.06
N TYR A 331 -14.09 -1.45 9.99
CA TYR A 331 -13.05 -1.10 10.96
C TYR A 331 -13.52 -1.24 12.42
N ASN A 332 -14.80 -1.04 12.68
CA ASN A 332 -15.41 -1.14 14.00
C ASN A 332 -15.97 -2.54 14.33
N GLY A 333 -15.64 -3.55 13.54
CA GLY A 333 -16.12 -4.92 13.71
C GLY A 333 -17.40 -5.23 12.94
N THR A 334 -18.02 -6.36 13.26
CA THR A 334 -19.31 -6.76 12.68
C THR A 334 -20.49 -6.17 13.43
N PRO A 335 -21.68 -6.04 12.81
CA PRO A 335 -22.88 -5.60 13.50
C PRO A 335 -23.17 -6.45 14.75
N GLY A 336 -23.24 -5.78 15.91
CA GLY A 336 -23.47 -6.43 17.20
C GLY A 336 -22.23 -7.07 17.86
N ASN A 337 -21.08 -7.01 17.24
CA ASN A 337 -19.83 -7.52 17.84
C ASN A 337 -18.66 -6.54 17.65
N PRO A 338 -18.63 -5.40 18.36
CA PRO A 338 -17.55 -4.43 18.27
C PRO A 338 -16.21 -4.97 18.81
N ALA A 339 -16.21 -6.08 19.54
CA ALA A 339 -14.97 -6.71 20.02
C ALA A 339 -14.12 -7.31 18.88
N GLN A 340 -14.69 -7.44 17.69
CA GLN A 340 -13.98 -7.81 16.46
C GLN A 340 -13.42 -6.60 15.72
N GLY A 341 -13.65 -5.39 16.20
CA GLY A 341 -13.13 -4.16 15.60
C GLY A 341 -11.68 -3.91 15.93
N HIS A 342 -11.09 -3.00 15.19
CA HIS A 342 -9.74 -2.50 15.40
C HIS A 342 -9.69 -1.49 16.54
N LYS A 343 -8.48 -1.21 17.01
CA LYS A 343 -8.24 -0.10 17.95
C LYS A 343 -8.54 1.23 17.24
N PRO A 344 -8.95 2.26 18.01
CA PRO A 344 -9.14 3.59 17.45
C PRO A 344 -7.86 4.10 16.76
N LEU A 345 -8.03 4.71 15.58
CA LEU A 345 -6.94 5.41 14.91
C LEU A 345 -6.40 6.55 15.78
N GLU A 346 -5.10 6.79 15.65
CA GLU A 346 -4.46 7.92 16.31
C GLU A 346 -4.90 9.24 15.63
N PRO A 347 -5.18 10.31 16.42
CA PRO A 347 -5.61 11.60 15.88
C PRO A 347 -4.46 12.36 15.17
N ASN A 348 -3.22 11.96 15.42
CA ASN A 348 -2.03 12.59 14.91
C ASN A 348 -1.25 11.63 14.00
N PHE A 349 -0.46 12.19 13.08
CA PHE A 349 0.47 11.43 12.26
C PHE A 349 1.32 10.48 13.13
N PRO A 350 1.45 9.20 12.77
CA PRO A 350 1.13 8.57 11.48
C PRO A 350 -0.31 8.04 11.32
N TYR A 351 -1.23 8.37 12.18
CA TYR A 351 -2.65 8.07 12.18
C TYR A 351 -3.04 6.61 12.46
N LEU A 352 -2.21 5.63 12.16
CA LEU A 352 -2.50 4.23 12.43
C LEU A 352 -2.59 3.98 13.94
N ALA A 353 -3.47 3.05 14.32
CA ALA A 353 -3.65 2.67 15.70
C ALA A 353 -2.37 2.10 16.35
N LEU A 354 -2.27 2.22 17.66
CA LEU A 354 -1.13 1.71 18.42
C LEU A 354 -1.06 0.17 18.32
N PRO A 355 0.13 -0.42 18.39
CA PRO A 355 0.30 -1.87 18.32
C PRO A 355 -0.50 -2.62 19.41
N ASN A 356 -0.87 -3.86 19.10
CA ASN A 356 -1.52 -4.79 20.02
C ASN A 356 -0.57 -5.35 21.07
#